data_5dc027e0d9ee3985ae849867ee195432
#
_entry.id   5dc027e0d9ee3985ae849867ee195432
#
_cell.length_a   1.000
_cell.length_b   1.000
_cell.length_c   1.000
_cell.angle_alpha   90.00
_cell.angle_beta   90.00
_cell.angle_gamma   90.00
#
_symmetry.space_group_name_H-M   'P 1'
#
loop_
_entity.id
_entity.type
_entity.pdbx_description
1 polymer ?
#
loop_
_entity_poly.entity_id
_entity_poly.type
_entity_poly.pdbx_seq_one_letter_code
_entity_poly.pdbx_strand_id
1 'polypeptide(L)'
;MTTFSPTGRIFQVEYALEAIKQGSAAVGLASKNHVVLVALKRNAEELGSYQKKVIKIDEHMGVALAGLAPDARVLSNFLRQQAMTSKMVFNRPLSVAKAVYSIADKAQDNTQSAGGRPYGVGLLVAGVDESGPHLYEFQPSGSVLEYYGTAIGARSQAARTFLEDNYENFADATKEKLIEYGLTALRDTLAQDKELNLHNTTVAVVGKDEPLKVYDDDEVQQWLDLLDTLSNSRHRAADDDDDDDSSSAVSYTHLTLPTILLV
;
A
#
# COMPACT_ATOMS: atom_id res chain seq x y z
N MET A 1 10.12 -17.93 22.90
CA MET A 1 10.05 -19.33 22.49
C MET A 1 8.75 -19.52 21.72
N THR A 2 8.83 -19.88 20.44
CA THR A 2 7.65 -20.12 19.62
C THR A 2 7.23 -21.57 19.77
N THR A 3 6.01 -21.81 20.27
CA THR A 3 5.42 -23.15 20.39
C THR A 3 4.19 -23.24 19.45
N PHE A 4 3.97 -24.41 18.91
CA PHE A 4 2.77 -24.69 18.15
C PHE A 4 1.55 -24.83 19.07
N SER A 5 0.42 -24.28 18.65
CA SER A 5 -0.89 -24.60 19.26
C SER A 5 -1.30 -26.03 18.90
N PRO A 6 -2.29 -26.62 19.59
CA PRO A 6 -2.84 -27.93 19.23
C PRO A 6 -3.35 -28.02 17.77
N THR A 7 -3.73 -26.88 17.19
CA THR A 7 -4.19 -26.74 15.80
C THR A 7 -3.07 -26.42 14.81
N GLY A 8 -1.80 -26.46 15.23
CA GLY A 8 -0.64 -26.19 14.37
C GLY A 8 -0.34 -24.72 14.09
N ARG A 9 -0.98 -23.78 14.80
CA ARG A 9 -0.75 -22.33 14.68
C ARG A 9 0.38 -21.87 15.59
N ILE A 10 1.06 -20.80 15.19
CA ILE A 10 2.09 -20.13 16.00
C ILE A 10 1.54 -18.77 16.45
N PHE A 11 1.13 -18.66 17.71
CA PHE A 11 0.53 -17.45 18.26
C PHE A 11 1.43 -16.22 18.13
N GLN A 12 2.74 -16.36 18.28
CA GLN A 12 3.67 -15.24 18.13
C GLN A 12 3.67 -14.64 16.72
N VAL A 13 3.47 -15.47 15.69
CA VAL A 13 3.29 -14.98 14.31
C VAL A 13 1.97 -14.24 14.15
N GLU A 14 0.89 -14.74 14.76
CA GLU A 14 -0.41 -14.05 14.73
C GLU A 14 -0.37 -12.70 15.43
N TYR A 15 0.32 -12.60 16.57
CA TYR A 15 0.54 -11.32 17.26
C TYR A 15 1.39 -10.35 16.43
N ALA A 16 2.37 -10.85 15.70
CA ALA A 16 3.16 -10.03 14.77
C ALA A 16 2.30 -9.50 13.60
N LEU A 17 1.40 -10.32 13.05
CA LEU A 17 0.43 -9.89 12.03
C LEU A 17 -0.54 -8.84 12.57
N GLU A 18 -0.96 -8.97 13.82
CA GLU A 18 -1.81 -7.96 14.46
C GLU A 18 -1.07 -6.63 14.69
N ALA A 19 0.21 -6.68 15.05
CA ALA A 19 1.04 -5.47 15.16
C ALA A 19 1.15 -4.69 13.83
N ILE A 20 1.15 -5.38 12.68
CA ILE A 20 1.13 -4.74 11.36
C ILE A 20 -0.17 -3.95 11.15
N LYS A 21 -1.33 -4.50 11.55
CA LYS A 21 -2.63 -3.84 11.42
C LYS A 21 -2.76 -2.58 12.29
N GLN A 22 -1.93 -2.44 13.32
CA GLN A 22 -1.85 -1.23 14.14
C GLN A 22 -0.95 -0.15 13.52
N GLY A 23 -0.08 -0.53 12.59
CA GLY A 23 0.76 0.40 11.83
C GLY A 23 -0.07 1.25 10.87
N SER A 24 0.38 2.47 10.54
CA SER A 24 -0.28 3.29 9.52
C SER A 24 -0.23 2.62 8.15
N ALA A 25 -1.24 2.90 7.32
CA ALA A 25 -1.42 2.26 6.03
C ALA A 25 -0.30 2.57 5.04
N ALA A 26 0.01 1.60 4.21
CA ALA A 26 0.82 1.73 3.00
C ALA A 26 0.15 0.96 1.87
N VAL A 27 0.19 1.53 0.67
CA VAL A 27 -0.39 0.98 -0.55
C VAL A 27 0.70 0.87 -1.61
N GLY A 28 0.70 -0.21 -2.36
CA GLY A 28 1.57 -0.40 -3.50
C GLY A 28 0.79 -0.81 -4.75
N LEU A 29 1.22 -0.32 -5.91
CA LEU A 29 0.66 -0.65 -7.22
C LEU A 29 1.77 -0.84 -8.25
N ALA A 30 1.57 -1.76 -9.18
CA ALA A 30 2.49 -2.02 -10.27
C ALA A 30 1.78 -1.90 -11.63
N SER A 31 2.43 -1.24 -12.56
CA SER A 31 2.09 -1.25 -13.98
C SER A 31 3.19 -1.95 -14.79
N LYS A 32 3.03 -2.03 -16.12
CA LYS A 32 4.07 -2.57 -17.01
C LYS A 32 5.39 -1.81 -16.98
N ASN A 33 5.40 -0.55 -16.53
CA ASN A 33 6.57 0.33 -16.59
C ASN A 33 7.00 0.88 -15.23
N HIS A 34 6.09 0.98 -14.25
CA HIS A 34 6.34 1.62 -12.97
C HIS A 34 5.79 0.82 -11.79
N VAL A 35 6.40 1.02 -10.63
CA VAL A 35 5.83 0.62 -9.34
C VAL A 35 5.74 1.85 -8.45
N VAL A 36 4.61 2.00 -7.80
CA VAL A 36 4.30 3.12 -6.91
C VAL A 36 4.07 2.61 -5.50
N LEU A 37 4.64 3.28 -4.52
CA LEU A 37 4.33 3.11 -3.11
C LEU A 37 3.79 4.42 -2.56
N VAL A 38 2.66 4.38 -1.88
CA VAL A 38 2.13 5.53 -1.13
C VAL A 38 1.89 5.11 0.31
N ALA A 39 2.19 5.97 1.25
CA ALA A 39 2.11 5.63 2.66
C ALA A 39 1.69 6.80 3.53
N LEU A 40 0.93 6.49 4.61
CA LEU A 40 0.59 7.43 5.65
C LEU A 40 1.71 7.50 6.69
N LYS A 41 2.28 8.68 6.88
CA LYS A 41 3.19 8.97 7.98
C LYS A 41 2.38 9.27 9.24
N ARG A 42 2.80 8.72 10.37
CA ARG A 42 2.21 9.01 11.67
C ARG A 42 3.14 9.93 12.46
N ASN A 43 2.56 10.93 13.08
CA ASN A 43 3.20 11.66 14.16
C ASN A 43 2.62 11.14 15.49
N ALA A 44 3.47 10.67 16.38
CA ALA A 44 3.04 10.17 17.70
C ALA A 44 2.81 11.33 18.69
N GLU A 45 3.51 12.43 18.50
CA GLU A 45 3.48 13.62 19.37
C GLU A 45 3.45 14.89 18.51
N GLU A 46 2.67 15.89 18.91
CA GLU A 46 2.48 17.14 18.12
C GLU A 46 3.80 17.88 17.84
N LEU A 47 4.77 17.78 18.74
CA LEU A 47 6.10 18.39 18.58
C LEU A 47 7.15 17.45 17.99
N GLY A 48 6.77 16.22 17.67
CA GLY A 48 7.64 15.22 17.07
C GLY A 48 7.74 15.32 15.56
N SER A 49 8.78 14.73 14.98
CA SER A 49 8.88 14.54 13.54
C SER A 49 8.02 13.37 13.06
N TYR A 50 7.53 13.44 11.83
CA TYR A 50 6.83 12.32 11.20
C TYR A 50 7.78 11.14 10.94
N GLN A 51 7.30 9.92 11.23
CA GLN A 51 8.06 8.71 10.98
C GLN A 51 8.11 8.40 9.48
N LYS A 52 9.31 8.23 8.93
CA LYS A 52 9.48 7.80 7.54
C LYS A 52 8.90 6.40 7.34
N LYS A 53 8.07 6.26 6.32
CA LYS A 53 7.35 5.02 5.98
C LYS A 53 7.89 4.34 4.73
N VAL A 54 8.65 5.05 3.92
CA VAL A 54 9.30 4.52 2.73
C VAL A 54 10.81 4.61 2.91
N ILE A 55 11.49 3.50 2.64
CA ILE A 55 12.94 3.36 2.79
C ILE A 55 13.52 2.97 1.43
N LYS A 56 14.46 3.76 0.93
CA LYS A 56 15.21 3.42 -0.27
C LYS A 56 16.24 2.33 0.05
N ILE A 57 16.21 1.26 -0.72
CA ILE A 57 17.16 0.14 -0.63
C ILE A 57 18.31 0.33 -1.61
N ASP A 58 17.98 0.56 -2.87
CA ASP A 58 18.91 0.84 -3.97
C ASP A 58 18.21 1.77 -4.98
N GLU A 59 18.90 2.17 -6.04
CA GLU A 59 18.34 3.02 -7.10
C GLU A 59 17.11 2.39 -7.79
N HIS A 60 17.02 1.06 -7.82
CA HIS A 60 15.94 0.33 -8.48
C HIS A 60 14.92 -0.28 -7.50
N MET A 61 15.08 -0.09 -6.19
CA MET A 61 14.27 -0.78 -5.17
C MET A 61 14.03 0.06 -3.94
N GLY A 62 12.80 0.02 -3.43
CA GLY A 62 12.40 0.60 -2.15
C GLY A 62 11.36 -0.25 -1.43
N VAL A 63 11.16 0.04 -0.16
CA VAL A 63 10.18 -0.64 0.68
C VAL A 63 9.30 0.35 1.41
N ALA A 64 8.01 0.05 1.53
CA ALA A 64 7.09 0.70 2.45
C ALA A 64 6.78 -0.24 3.61
N LEU A 65 6.67 0.31 4.81
CA LEU A 65 6.52 -0.48 6.04
C LEU A 65 5.18 -0.21 6.75
N ALA A 66 4.67 -1.25 7.41
CA ALA A 66 3.62 -1.13 8.42
C ALA A 66 3.96 -2.00 9.62
N GLY A 67 3.87 -1.45 10.83
CA GLY A 67 4.23 -2.12 12.08
C GLY A 67 5.45 -1.50 12.78
N LEU A 68 6.30 -2.31 13.35
CA LEU A 68 7.47 -1.87 14.14
C LEU A 68 8.62 -1.36 13.26
N ALA A 69 8.84 -0.05 13.27
CA ALA A 69 9.90 0.60 12.49
C ALA A 69 11.32 0.09 12.78
N PRO A 70 11.72 -0.21 14.03
CA PRO A 70 13.03 -0.80 14.29
C PRO A 70 13.28 -2.12 13.56
N ASP A 71 12.26 -2.97 13.46
CA ASP A 71 12.35 -4.24 12.73
C ASP A 71 12.47 -4.01 11.21
N ALA A 72 11.71 -3.05 10.67
CA ALA A 72 11.86 -2.64 9.28
C ALA A 72 13.27 -2.14 8.96
N ARG A 73 13.89 -1.41 9.88
CA ARG A 73 15.26 -0.93 9.74
C ARG A 73 16.26 -2.08 9.64
N VAL A 74 16.10 -3.11 10.45
CA VAL A 74 16.96 -4.31 10.41
C VAL A 74 16.86 -5.01 9.06
N LEU A 75 15.63 -5.23 8.58
CA LEU A 75 15.38 -5.88 7.28
C LEU A 75 15.86 -5.01 6.11
N SER A 76 15.65 -3.70 6.17
CA SER A 76 16.11 -2.77 5.14
C SER A 76 17.64 -2.72 5.04
N ASN A 77 18.34 -2.72 6.16
CA ASN A 77 19.79 -2.77 6.15
C ASN A 77 20.31 -4.09 5.59
N PHE A 78 19.66 -5.20 5.90
CA PHE A 78 19.98 -6.49 5.30
C PHE A 78 19.80 -6.47 3.78
N LEU A 79 18.69 -5.92 3.28
CA LEU A 79 18.45 -5.76 1.83
C LEU A 79 19.50 -4.87 1.16
N ARG A 80 19.90 -3.77 1.80
CA ARG A 80 20.97 -2.89 1.30
C ARG A 80 22.29 -3.62 1.16
N GLN A 81 22.63 -4.47 2.12
CA GLN A 81 23.83 -5.30 2.06
C GLN A 81 23.75 -6.31 0.90
N GLN A 82 22.61 -6.96 0.71
CA GLN A 82 22.37 -7.88 -0.41
C GLN A 82 22.48 -7.15 -1.76
N ALA A 83 21.88 -5.97 -1.89
CA ALA A 83 21.97 -5.15 -3.10
C ALA A 83 23.41 -4.70 -3.41
N MET A 84 24.14 -4.27 -2.39
CA MET A 84 25.56 -3.90 -2.52
C MET A 84 26.42 -5.10 -2.96
N THR A 85 26.22 -6.25 -2.34
CA THR A 85 26.94 -7.50 -2.70
C THR A 85 26.65 -7.90 -4.15
N SER A 86 25.39 -7.82 -4.60
CA SER A 86 25.03 -8.13 -5.99
C SER A 86 25.75 -7.21 -6.97
N LYS A 87 25.81 -5.91 -6.66
CA LYS A 87 26.49 -4.93 -7.50
C LYS A 87 28.00 -5.12 -7.53
N MET A 88 28.61 -5.42 -6.38
CA MET A 88 30.06 -5.63 -6.27
C MET A 88 30.54 -6.94 -6.92
N VAL A 89 29.81 -8.03 -6.72
CA VAL A 89 30.22 -9.38 -7.14
C VAL A 89 29.77 -9.68 -8.56
N PHE A 90 28.55 -9.31 -8.91
CA PHE A 90 27.91 -9.68 -10.19
C PHE A 90 27.74 -8.49 -11.15
N ASN A 91 28.09 -7.27 -10.72
CA ASN A 91 27.94 -6.03 -11.49
C ASN A 91 26.53 -5.83 -12.07
N ARG A 92 25.52 -6.22 -11.31
CA ARG A 92 24.11 -6.09 -11.71
C ARG A 92 23.22 -5.75 -10.51
N PRO A 93 22.05 -5.13 -10.73
CA PRO A 93 21.07 -4.89 -9.70
C PRO A 93 20.58 -6.21 -9.06
N LEU A 94 20.30 -6.19 -7.76
CA LEU A 94 19.69 -7.33 -7.07
C LEU A 94 18.29 -7.57 -7.61
N SER A 95 17.97 -8.80 -8.02
CA SER A 95 16.61 -9.17 -8.40
C SER A 95 15.64 -8.94 -7.24
N VAL A 96 14.49 -8.35 -7.54
CA VAL A 96 13.47 -8.04 -6.52
C VAL A 96 12.97 -9.31 -5.85
N ALA A 97 12.72 -10.36 -6.62
CA ALA A 97 12.33 -11.66 -6.08
C ALA A 97 13.39 -12.23 -5.12
N LYS A 98 14.67 -12.22 -5.51
CA LYS A 98 15.76 -12.71 -4.63
C LYS A 98 15.85 -11.90 -3.33
N ALA A 99 15.68 -10.58 -3.41
CA ALA A 99 15.66 -9.70 -2.25
C ALA A 99 14.56 -10.11 -1.27
N VAL A 100 13.33 -10.28 -1.76
CA VAL A 100 12.18 -10.60 -0.92
C VAL A 100 12.27 -11.99 -0.33
N TYR A 101 12.68 -12.99 -1.09
CA TYR A 101 12.86 -14.34 -0.56
C TYR A 101 13.99 -14.42 0.46
N SER A 102 15.06 -13.64 0.34
CA SER A 102 16.13 -13.61 1.35
C SER A 102 15.68 -13.05 2.69
N ILE A 103 14.78 -12.05 2.71
CA ILE A 103 14.18 -11.58 3.97
C ILE A 103 13.12 -12.55 4.50
N ALA A 104 12.42 -13.27 3.62
CA ALA A 104 11.48 -14.31 4.01
C ALA A 104 12.18 -15.47 4.76
N ASP A 105 13.30 -15.94 4.24
CA ASP A 105 14.13 -16.96 4.90
C ASP A 105 14.60 -16.48 6.28
N LYS A 106 15.12 -15.23 6.33
CA LYS A 106 15.54 -14.60 7.60
C LYS A 106 14.39 -14.48 8.61
N ALA A 107 13.19 -14.16 8.16
CA ALA A 107 12.01 -14.07 9.02
C ALA A 107 11.55 -15.45 9.50
N GLN A 108 11.57 -16.44 8.62
CA GLN A 108 11.19 -17.81 8.95
C GLN A 108 12.14 -18.41 10.01
N ASP A 109 13.44 -18.16 9.93
CA ASP A 109 14.41 -18.55 10.95
C ASP A 109 14.00 -18.01 12.33
N ASN A 110 13.57 -16.75 12.43
CA ASN A 110 13.11 -16.14 13.68
C ASN A 110 11.84 -16.78 14.25
N THR A 111 11.02 -17.43 13.41
CA THR A 111 9.82 -18.15 13.88
C THR A 111 10.13 -19.50 14.52
N GLN A 112 11.29 -20.09 14.24
CA GLN A 112 11.69 -21.42 14.70
C GLN A 112 12.89 -21.43 15.63
N SER A 113 13.72 -20.37 15.66
CA SER A 113 14.93 -20.32 16.47
C SER A 113 14.63 -20.12 17.95
N ALA A 114 15.37 -20.82 18.80
CA ALA A 114 15.31 -20.60 20.23
C ALA A 114 15.84 -19.18 20.59
N GLY A 115 15.04 -18.40 21.30
CA GLY A 115 15.36 -17.01 21.69
C GLY A 115 15.03 -15.96 20.65
N GLY A 116 14.67 -16.31 19.43
CA GLY A 116 14.15 -15.40 18.43
C GLY A 116 12.67 -15.05 18.63
N ARG A 117 12.26 -13.89 18.15
CA ARG A 117 10.86 -13.52 17.97
C ARG A 117 10.57 -13.21 16.50
N PRO A 118 9.35 -13.40 16.01
CA PRO A 118 8.97 -12.91 14.68
C PRO A 118 9.20 -11.41 14.56
N TYR A 119 9.49 -10.94 13.34
CA TYR A 119 9.49 -9.51 13.04
C TYR A 119 8.06 -8.97 13.14
N GLY A 120 7.88 -7.84 13.82
CA GLY A 120 6.58 -7.19 13.98
C GLY A 120 6.29 -6.19 12.88
N VAL A 121 6.68 -6.46 11.64
CA VAL A 121 6.54 -5.55 10.51
C VAL A 121 6.19 -6.30 9.24
N GLY A 122 5.27 -5.72 8.46
CA GLY A 122 5.01 -6.06 7.07
C GLY A 122 5.69 -5.07 6.14
N LEU A 123 6.13 -5.53 4.99
CA LEU A 123 6.78 -4.71 3.98
C LEU A 123 6.09 -4.88 2.63
N LEU A 124 5.92 -3.76 1.92
CA LEU A 124 5.70 -3.74 0.49
C LEU A 124 7.04 -3.45 -0.19
N VAL A 125 7.53 -4.39 -0.97
CA VAL A 125 8.79 -4.26 -1.68
C VAL A 125 8.50 -3.94 -3.13
N ALA A 126 8.91 -2.76 -3.56
CA ALA A 126 8.74 -2.27 -4.93
C ALA A 126 10.10 -2.16 -5.60
N GLY A 127 10.20 -2.63 -6.82
CA GLY A 127 11.43 -2.52 -7.58
C GLY A 127 11.25 -2.85 -9.05
N VAL A 128 12.27 -2.49 -9.82
CA VAL A 128 12.37 -2.81 -11.24
C VAL A 128 13.71 -3.49 -11.49
N ASP A 129 13.67 -4.68 -12.06
CA ASP A 129 14.85 -5.46 -12.44
C ASP A 129 14.80 -5.85 -13.92
N GLU A 130 15.68 -6.75 -14.36
CA GLU A 130 15.75 -7.21 -15.74
C GLU A 130 14.45 -7.84 -16.26
N SER A 131 13.63 -8.42 -15.35
CA SER A 131 12.33 -9.01 -15.69
C SER A 131 11.19 -7.99 -15.71
N GLY A 132 11.43 -6.79 -15.21
CA GLY A 132 10.47 -5.67 -15.21
C GLY A 132 10.09 -5.18 -13.82
N PRO A 133 8.97 -4.43 -13.72
CA PRO A 133 8.44 -3.95 -12.45
C PRO A 133 7.83 -5.07 -11.61
N HIS A 134 8.11 -5.04 -10.31
CA HIS A 134 7.61 -6.01 -9.34
C HIS A 134 7.16 -5.34 -8.04
N LEU A 135 6.07 -5.83 -7.50
CA LEU A 135 5.56 -5.48 -6.18
C LEU A 135 5.32 -6.75 -5.37
N TYR A 136 5.99 -6.88 -4.23
CA TYR A 136 5.82 -8.00 -3.31
C TYR A 136 5.33 -7.54 -1.95
N GLU A 137 4.47 -8.34 -1.32
CA GLU A 137 4.15 -8.23 0.11
C GLU A 137 4.94 -9.28 0.88
N PHE A 138 5.67 -8.82 1.90
CA PHE A 138 6.37 -9.66 2.87
C PHE A 138 5.64 -9.63 4.20
N GLN A 139 5.44 -10.79 4.82
CA GLN A 139 4.83 -10.94 6.13
C GLN A 139 5.78 -11.63 7.14
N PRO A 140 5.58 -11.39 8.45
CA PRO A 140 6.43 -11.99 9.52
C PRO A 140 6.50 -13.50 9.53
N SER A 141 5.52 -14.19 8.96
CA SER A 141 5.50 -15.64 8.81
C SER A 141 6.56 -16.18 7.82
N GLY A 142 7.21 -15.29 7.05
CA GLY A 142 8.01 -15.65 5.89
C GLY A 142 7.20 -15.80 4.60
N SER A 143 5.90 -15.51 4.64
CA SER A 143 5.05 -15.51 3.45
C SER A 143 5.39 -14.34 2.54
N VAL A 144 5.49 -14.62 1.25
CA VAL A 144 5.76 -13.65 0.18
C VAL A 144 4.78 -13.89 -0.95
N LEU A 145 4.13 -12.83 -1.41
CA LEU A 145 3.23 -12.86 -2.56
C LEU A 145 3.53 -11.66 -3.47
N GLU A 146 3.45 -11.88 -4.76
CA GLU A 146 3.53 -10.81 -5.76
C GLU A 146 2.12 -10.31 -6.08
N TYR A 147 1.97 -8.99 -6.25
CA TYR A 147 0.70 -8.32 -6.46
C TYR A 147 0.76 -7.31 -7.60
N TYR A 148 -0.36 -7.10 -8.27
CA TYR A 148 -0.59 -5.93 -9.11
C TYR A 148 -0.88 -4.68 -8.28
N GLY A 149 -1.52 -4.87 -7.13
CA GLY A 149 -1.78 -3.84 -6.15
C GLY A 149 -2.20 -4.45 -4.82
N THR A 150 -1.72 -3.91 -3.72
CA THR A 150 -2.09 -4.34 -2.37
C THR A 150 -1.88 -3.23 -1.35
N ALA A 151 -2.43 -3.42 -0.16
CA ALA A 151 -2.29 -2.50 0.95
C ALA A 151 -2.03 -3.24 2.26
N ILE A 152 -1.23 -2.65 3.13
CA ILE A 152 -0.92 -3.16 4.46
C ILE A 152 -1.17 -2.09 5.53
N GLY A 153 -1.28 -2.48 6.79
CA GLY A 153 -1.48 -1.57 7.91
C GLY A 153 -2.95 -1.37 8.28
N ALA A 154 -3.20 -0.33 9.06
CA ALA A 154 -4.52 -0.03 9.59
C ALA A 154 -5.52 0.30 8.47
N ARG A 155 -6.73 -0.26 8.58
CA ARG A 155 -7.81 -0.06 7.61
C ARG A 155 -7.45 -0.41 6.16
N SER A 156 -6.43 -1.22 5.94
CA SER A 156 -5.95 -1.62 4.61
C SER A 156 -7.01 -2.36 3.79
N GLN A 157 -8.04 -2.92 4.41
CA GLN A 157 -9.12 -3.59 3.70
C GLN A 157 -9.90 -2.64 2.78
N ALA A 158 -10.16 -1.40 3.21
CA ALA A 158 -10.82 -0.40 2.37
C ALA A 158 -10.01 -0.10 1.10
N ALA A 159 -8.68 0.08 1.27
CA ALA A 159 -7.79 0.26 0.13
C ALA A 159 -7.76 -0.97 -0.80
N ARG A 160 -7.71 -2.17 -0.25
CA ARG A 160 -7.73 -3.41 -1.04
C ARG A 160 -9.00 -3.53 -1.87
N THR A 161 -10.16 -3.25 -1.30
CA THR A 161 -11.43 -3.26 -2.03
C THR A 161 -11.38 -2.30 -3.22
N PHE A 162 -10.93 -1.06 -3.02
CA PHE A 162 -10.77 -0.11 -4.12
C PHE A 162 -9.80 -0.61 -5.20
N LEU A 163 -8.68 -1.23 -4.79
CA LEU A 163 -7.70 -1.78 -5.74
C LEU A 163 -8.25 -2.97 -6.52
N GLU A 164 -9.04 -3.84 -5.90
CA GLU A 164 -9.72 -4.98 -6.54
C GLU A 164 -10.73 -4.53 -7.59
N ASP A 165 -11.46 -3.44 -7.33
CA ASP A 165 -12.42 -2.86 -8.28
C ASP A 165 -11.76 -2.19 -9.50
N ASN A 166 -10.46 -1.84 -9.40
CA ASN A 166 -9.75 -1.06 -10.42
C ASN A 166 -8.54 -1.77 -11.04
N TYR A 167 -8.21 -2.99 -10.65
CA TYR A 167 -6.93 -3.65 -10.99
C TYR A 167 -6.70 -3.83 -12.50
N GLU A 168 -7.76 -3.99 -13.29
CA GLU A 168 -7.67 -4.15 -14.75
C GLU A 168 -7.03 -2.94 -15.45
N ASN A 169 -7.11 -1.76 -14.81
CA ASN A 169 -6.57 -0.51 -15.33
C ASN A 169 -5.09 -0.28 -14.99
N PHE A 170 -4.49 -1.08 -14.09
CA PHE A 170 -3.14 -0.80 -13.60
C PHE A 170 -2.06 -1.08 -14.62
N ALA A 171 -2.21 -2.16 -15.40
CA ALA A 171 -1.18 -2.65 -16.32
C ALA A 171 -0.72 -1.58 -17.31
N ASP A 172 -1.64 -0.82 -17.87
CA ASP A 172 -1.40 0.19 -18.90
C ASP A 172 -1.47 1.64 -18.35
N ALA A 173 -1.59 1.81 -17.03
CA ALA A 173 -1.64 3.12 -16.40
C ALA A 173 -0.31 3.87 -16.55
N THR A 174 -0.41 5.18 -16.81
CA THR A 174 0.72 6.09 -16.71
C THR A 174 1.17 6.24 -15.26
N LYS A 175 2.38 6.78 -15.05
CA LYS A 175 2.90 7.06 -13.71
C LYS A 175 1.92 7.91 -12.89
N GLU A 176 1.41 8.98 -13.45
CA GLU A 176 0.48 9.91 -12.82
C GLU A 176 -0.83 9.20 -12.42
N LYS A 177 -1.37 8.40 -13.34
CA LYS A 177 -2.60 7.65 -13.09
C LYS A 177 -2.43 6.58 -12.03
N LEU A 178 -1.27 5.93 -12.00
CA LEU A 178 -0.95 4.92 -10.98
C LEU A 178 -0.82 5.56 -9.59
N ILE A 179 -0.21 6.75 -9.51
CA ILE A 179 -0.14 7.53 -8.26
C ILE A 179 -1.53 7.96 -7.80
N GLU A 180 -2.39 8.41 -8.71
CA GLU A 180 -3.78 8.77 -8.42
C GLU A 180 -4.55 7.60 -7.80
N TYR A 181 -4.47 6.41 -8.40
CA TYR A 181 -5.08 5.20 -7.81
C TYR A 181 -4.52 4.91 -6.42
N GLY A 182 -3.21 5.02 -6.23
CA GLY A 182 -2.56 4.80 -4.94
C GLY A 182 -3.03 5.79 -3.86
N LEU A 183 -3.07 7.06 -4.17
CA LEU A 183 -3.53 8.11 -3.25
C LEU A 183 -5.02 7.99 -2.93
N THR A 184 -5.85 7.63 -3.93
CA THR A 184 -7.28 7.37 -3.71
C THR A 184 -7.47 6.20 -2.75
N ALA A 185 -6.80 5.07 -2.99
CA ALA A 185 -6.83 3.92 -2.10
C ALA A 185 -6.33 4.27 -0.69
N LEU A 186 -5.26 5.08 -0.58
CA LEU A 186 -4.72 5.51 0.71
C LEU A 186 -5.71 6.41 1.46
N ARG A 187 -6.39 7.34 0.76
CA ARG A 187 -7.44 8.17 1.34
C ARG A 187 -8.56 7.34 1.96
N ASP A 188 -8.96 6.25 1.32
CA ASP A 188 -10.02 5.37 1.80
C ASP A 188 -9.65 4.63 3.11
N THR A 189 -8.36 4.60 3.47
CA THR A 189 -7.90 4.08 4.78
C THR A 189 -8.01 5.10 5.91
N LEU A 190 -8.27 6.37 5.62
CA LEU A 190 -8.38 7.42 6.62
C LEU A 190 -9.72 7.35 7.37
N ALA A 191 -9.76 7.92 8.58
CA ALA A 191 -11.01 8.22 9.26
C ALA A 191 -11.71 9.39 8.56
N GLN A 192 -13.04 9.48 8.70
CA GLN A 192 -13.88 10.48 8.03
C GLN A 192 -13.50 11.95 8.32
N ASP A 193 -12.82 12.18 9.44
CA ASP A 193 -12.38 13.50 9.92
C ASP A 193 -10.94 13.84 9.54
N LYS A 194 -10.28 13.00 8.75
CA LYS A 194 -8.87 13.17 8.37
C LYS A 194 -8.69 13.21 6.86
N GLU A 195 -7.75 14.03 6.43
CA GLU A 195 -7.39 14.21 5.03
C GLU A 195 -5.90 13.93 4.78
N LEU A 196 -5.57 13.63 3.52
CA LEU A 196 -4.19 13.56 3.08
C LEU A 196 -3.60 14.97 3.02
N ASN A 197 -2.40 15.14 3.55
CA ASN A 197 -1.69 16.41 3.52
C ASN A 197 -0.18 16.19 3.30
N LEU A 198 0.56 17.27 3.11
CA LEU A 198 2.00 17.28 2.88
C LEU A 198 2.79 16.51 3.94
N HIS A 199 2.36 16.63 5.20
CA HIS A 199 3.11 16.10 6.33
C HIS A 199 2.83 14.62 6.60
N ASN A 200 1.62 14.15 6.28
CA ASN A 200 1.21 12.78 6.57
C ASN A 200 1.31 11.83 5.39
N THR A 201 1.69 12.30 4.21
CA THR A 201 1.72 11.50 2.98
C THR A 201 3.13 11.39 2.43
N THR A 202 3.50 10.22 1.99
CA THR A 202 4.73 9.93 1.22
C THR A 202 4.35 9.22 -0.05
N VAL A 203 4.97 9.61 -1.17
CA VAL A 203 4.84 8.95 -2.47
C VAL A 203 6.23 8.50 -2.93
N ALA A 204 6.36 7.29 -3.42
CA ALA A 204 7.59 6.81 -4.03
C ALA A 204 7.28 6.13 -5.35
N VAL A 205 8.13 6.33 -6.34
CA VAL A 205 7.98 5.79 -7.68
C VAL A 205 9.30 5.23 -8.16
N VAL A 206 9.26 4.10 -8.80
CA VAL A 206 10.39 3.51 -9.53
C VAL A 206 9.89 3.03 -10.89
N GLY A 207 10.67 3.25 -11.93
CA GLY A 207 10.33 2.86 -13.31
C GLY A 207 11.48 2.16 -14.02
N LYS A 208 11.22 1.62 -15.21
CA LYS A 208 12.23 0.94 -16.04
C LYS A 208 13.41 1.85 -16.38
N ASP A 209 13.13 3.13 -16.63
CA ASP A 209 14.13 4.14 -17.01
C ASP A 209 14.21 5.28 -15.97
N GLU A 210 13.60 5.08 -14.81
CA GLU A 210 13.50 6.08 -13.75
C GLU A 210 13.92 5.46 -12.41
N PRO A 211 15.02 5.96 -11.80
CA PRO A 211 15.45 5.47 -10.49
C PRO A 211 14.39 5.78 -9.42
N LEU A 212 14.43 5.02 -8.34
CA LEU A 212 13.52 5.24 -7.22
C LEU A 212 13.63 6.68 -6.72
N LYS A 213 12.52 7.40 -6.78
CA LYS A 213 12.36 8.71 -6.20
C LYS A 213 11.28 8.68 -5.10
N VAL A 214 11.63 9.23 -3.95
CA VAL A 214 10.72 9.41 -2.83
C VAL A 214 10.36 10.88 -2.73
N TYR A 215 9.07 11.18 -2.75
CA TYR A 215 8.48 12.50 -2.61
C TYR A 215 7.95 12.62 -1.18
N ASP A 216 8.50 13.54 -0.41
CA ASP A 216 8.10 13.86 0.96
C ASP A 216 7.85 15.36 1.10
N ASP A 217 7.05 15.73 2.08
CA ASP A 217 6.74 17.11 2.43
C ASP A 217 6.31 17.95 1.21
N ASP A 218 6.93 19.07 0.91
CA ASP A 218 6.54 19.98 -0.18
C ASP A 218 6.52 19.30 -1.57
N GLU A 219 7.34 18.26 -1.79
CA GLU A 219 7.37 17.55 -3.06
C GLU A 219 6.09 16.71 -3.32
N VAL A 220 5.31 16.43 -2.29
CA VAL A 220 4.03 15.67 -2.41
C VAL A 220 2.91 16.58 -2.93
N GLN A 221 3.01 17.91 -2.78
CA GLN A 221 1.95 18.84 -3.16
C GLN A 221 1.46 18.63 -4.60
N GLN A 222 2.37 18.45 -5.54
CA GLN A 222 2.03 18.22 -6.94
C GLN A 222 1.09 17.03 -7.16
N TRP A 223 1.21 15.98 -6.32
CA TRP A 223 0.40 14.78 -6.41
C TRP A 223 -0.94 14.93 -5.71
N LEU A 224 -1.00 15.69 -4.64
CA LEU A 224 -2.26 16.04 -3.96
C LEU A 224 -3.11 16.97 -4.83
N ASP A 225 -2.51 17.96 -5.47
CA ASP A 225 -3.20 18.87 -6.41
C ASP A 225 -3.77 18.10 -7.62
N LEU A 226 -3.03 17.11 -8.12
CA LEU A 226 -3.50 16.22 -9.17
C LEU A 226 -4.74 15.44 -8.72
N LEU A 227 -4.73 14.87 -7.52
CA LEU A 227 -5.86 14.14 -6.93
C LEU A 227 -7.10 15.03 -6.80
N ASP A 228 -6.95 16.26 -6.31
CA ASP A 228 -8.05 17.20 -6.13
C ASP A 228 -8.65 17.66 -7.46
N THR A 229 -7.82 17.94 -8.45
CA THR A 229 -8.28 18.33 -9.80
C THR A 229 -9.13 17.23 -10.43
N LEU A 230 -8.73 15.97 -10.27
CA LEU A 230 -9.45 14.84 -10.86
C LEU A 230 -10.72 14.47 -10.07
N SER A 231 -10.74 14.65 -8.76
CA SER A 231 -11.96 14.48 -7.96
C SER A 231 -13.03 15.51 -8.32
N ASN A 232 -12.63 16.78 -8.51
CA ASN A 232 -13.52 17.87 -8.92
C ASN A 232 -14.06 17.69 -10.35
N SER A 233 -13.27 17.12 -11.27
CA SER A 233 -13.73 16.84 -12.64
C SER A 233 -14.76 15.70 -12.68
N ARG A 234 -14.65 14.70 -11.80
CA ARG A 234 -15.65 13.63 -11.68
C ARG A 234 -16.97 14.11 -11.10
N HIS A 235 -16.96 15.03 -10.13
CA HIS A 235 -18.20 15.62 -9.60
C HIS A 235 -18.94 16.44 -10.65
N ARG A 236 -18.22 17.25 -11.44
CA ARG A 236 -18.83 18.01 -12.53
C ARG A 236 -19.46 17.13 -13.62
N ALA A 237 -18.80 16.03 -13.98
CA ALA A 237 -19.33 15.09 -14.97
C ALA A 237 -20.58 14.34 -14.46
N ALA A 238 -20.68 14.09 -13.15
CA ALA A 238 -21.87 13.48 -12.55
C ALA A 238 -23.04 14.45 -12.44
N ASP A 239 -22.78 15.74 -12.19
CA ASP A 239 -23.82 16.77 -12.15
C ASP A 239 -24.37 17.12 -13.56
N ASP A 240 -23.55 17.01 -14.62
CA ASP A 240 -23.99 17.24 -16.01
C ASP A 240 -24.86 16.08 -16.56
N ASP A 241 -24.70 14.85 -16.07
CA ASP A 241 -25.54 13.70 -16.46
C ASP A 241 -26.94 13.71 -15.78
N ASP A 242 -27.07 14.32 -14.60
CA ASP A 242 -28.37 14.45 -13.90
C ASP A 242 -29.28 15.56 -14.47
N ASP A 243 -28.73 16.54 -15.19
CA ASP A 243 -29.52 17.64 -15.79
C ASP A 243 -30.18 17.27 -17.15
N ASP A 244 -29.77 16.19 -17.80
CA ASP A 244 -30.31 15.76 -19.12
C ASP A 244 -31.55 14.83 -18.99
N ASP A 245 -31.88 14.32 -17.78
CA ASP A 245 -32.99 13.41 -17.54
C ASP A 245 -34.28 14.07 -16.97
N SER A 246 -34.32 15.40 -16.91
CA SER A 246 -35.46 16.16 -16.33
C SER A 246 -36.59 16.52 -17.29
N SER A 247 -36.75 15.84 -18.47
CA SER A 247 -37.82 16.12 -19.42
C SER A 247 -38.77 14.95 -19.70
N SER A 248 -39.06 14.10 -18.71
CA SER A 248 -40.23 13.21 -18.78
C SER A 248 -40.99 13.19 -17.46
N ALA A 249 -41.93 14.13 -17.32
CA ALA A 249 -42.87 14.14 -16.22
C ALA A 249 -43.83 12.92 -16.34
N VAL A 250 -43.54 11.86 -15.58
CA VAL A 250 -44.44 10.73 -15.39
C VAL A 250 -45.42 11.08 -14.29
N SER A 251 -46.68 11.36 -14.65
CA SER A 251 -47.78 11.55 -13.71
C SER A 251 -48.14 10.25 -13.02
N TYR A 252 -47.83 10.14 -11.74
CA TYR A 252 -48.32 9.03 -10.90
C TYR A 252 -49.70 9.37 -10.34
N THR A 253 -50.73 8.68 -10.83
CA THR A 253 -52.04 8.68 -10.22
C THR A 253 -52.04 7.76 -8.98
N HIS A 254 -52.29 8.33 -7.81
CA HIS A 254 -52.49 7.60 -6.60
C HIS A 254 -53.75 6.71 -6.68
N LEU A 255 -53.55 5.39 -6.68
CA LEU A 255 -54.60 4.42 -6.41
C LEU A 255 -54.63 4.16 -4.88
N THR A 256 -55.67 4.68 -4.23
CA THR A 256 -56.01 4.37 -2.83
C THR A 256 -56.66 2.99 -2.74
N LEU A 257 -56.06 2.07 -2.01
CA LEU A 257 -56.66 0.78 -1.66
C LEU A 257 -57.68 0.97 -0.54
N PRO A 258 -58.86 0.30 -0.58
CA PRO A 258 -59.84 0.39 0.48
C PRO A 258 -59.44 -0.46 1.71
N THR A 259 -59.56 0.13 2.87
CA THR A 259 -59.37 -0.53 4.18
C THR A 259 -60.50 -1.53 4.41
N ILE A 260 -60.17 -2.83 4.49
CA ILE A 260 -61.12 -3.85 4.94
C ILE A 260 -61.00 -3.95 6.47
N LEU A 261 -62.06 -3.55 7.14
CA LEU A 261 -62.29 -3.77 8.57
C LEU A 261 -62.74 -5.22 8.77
N LEU A 262 -62.00 -6.00 9.55
CA LEU A 262 -62.45 -7.31 10.05
C LEU A 262 -62.88 -7.17 11.50
N VAL A 263 -64.12 -7.58 11.74
CA VAL A 263 -64.78 -7.80 13.04
C VAL A 263 -64.24 -9.05 13.70
#